data_b9ea53668dfe1bacb29e69053b69ee66
#
_entry.id   b9ea53668dfe1bacb29e69053b69ee66
#
_cell.length_a   1.000
_cell.length_b   1.000
_cell.length_c   1.000
_cell.angle_alpha   90.00
_cell.angle_beta   90.00
_cell.angle_gamma   90.00
#
_symmetry.space_group_name_H-M   'P 1'
#
loop_
_entity.id
_entity.type
_entity.pdbx_description
1 polymer ?
#
loop_
_entity_poly.entity_id
_entity_poly.type
_entity_poly.pdbx_seq_one_letter_code
_entity_poly.pdbx_strand_id
1 'polypeptide(L)'
;MGRKPDGASSIYKGSDGYWHGRVTVGVRDDGRPDRRHVQATTEREVIRKVRELERNRDSGTVRKPGQRWTVEKWLTHWVENIAAPVVRDNTIAGYRVAVNRHLIPGVGGHRLDRLEPEHLEKLYARMIRTGSAPATAHQAHRTIRAALNEAVRRGHLIKNPAALAKAPRLSDDEVEPYSVGEVKRLLEAAATRRNSARWAVALSLGLRQSEALGLKWSDVDLMAGTLTVRRGRQRPRWRHGCATPCGKKHGGHCPERVALRKDTTDTKSRAGRRTIGLPDELVSLLHKHREEQAVERETAAQLWREGDWLFATPTGDPVNPRTDYTEWKRLLVHAGLRDGRLHDARHTAATVLLLLGVPERAVIGIMGWSNGSMALRYQHITAQVRRDIAKRVGGLLWSADDNDGDGTAGVPART
;
A
#
# COMPACT_ATOMS: atom_id res chain seq x y z
N MET A 1 41.16 41.70 33.35
CA MET A 1 40.73 40.37 32.81
C MET A 1 39.81 40.61 31.63
N GLY A 2 40.21 40.24 30.41
CA GLY A 2 39.43 40.45 29.18
C GLY A 2 38.13 39.67 29.22
N ARG A 3 37.06 40.30 28.76
CA ARG A 3 35.70 39.67 28.60
C ARG A 3 35.80 38.50 27.61
N LYS A 4 35.47 37.31 28.06
CA LYS A 4 35.47 36.13 27.16
C LYS A 4 34.50 36.37 25.99
N PRO A 5 34.80 35.89 24.78
CA PRO A 5 33.89 36.00 23.60
C PRO A 5 32.50 35.48 23.93
N ASP A 6 31.47 36.14 23.41
CA ASP A 6 30.10 35.66 23.56
C ASP A 6 29.97 34.24 22.97
N GLY A 7 29.41 33.32 23.79
CA GLY A 7 29.30 31.90 23.45
C GLY A 7 30.43 31.00 23.97
N ALA A 8 31.48 31.52 24.53
CA ALA A 8 32.56 30.73 25.13
C ALA A 8 32.07 29.96 26.36
N SER A 9 32.51 28.69 26.47
CA SER A 9 32.24 27.86 27.63
C SER A 9 33.00 28.37 28.85
N SER A 10 32.44 28.23 30.05
CA SER A 10 33.09 28.60 31.31
C SER A 10 33.17 27.40 32.25
N ILE A 11 34.34 27.27 32.90
CA ILE A 11 34.60 26.30 33.95
C ILE A 11 35.06 27.04 35.15
N TYR A 12 34.50 26.73 36.33
CA TYR A 12 34.86 27.37 37.61
C TYR A 12 34.56 26.42 38.76
N LYS A 13 35.25 26.64 39.91
CA LYS A 13 34.97 25.94 41.14
C LYS A 13 33.93 26.74 41.93
N GLY A 14 32.82 26.09 42.29
CA GLY A 14 31.75 26.71 43.07
C GLY A 14 32.05 26.75 44.54
N SER A 15 31.31 27.59 45.31
CA SER A 15 31.35 27.64 46.77
C SER A 15 30.83 26.37 47.43
N ASP A 16 30.08 25.53 46.67
CA ASP A 16 29.58 24.21 47.05
C ASP A 16 30.64 23.10 46.97
N GLY A 17 31.90 23.47 46.61
CA GLY A 17 33.01 22.52 46.51
C GLY A 17 33.06 21.77 45.20
N TYR A 18 32.07 21.89 44.33
CA TYR A 18 32.02 21.24 43.01
C TYR A 18 32.63 22.11 41.91
N TRP A 19 33.10 21.45 40.86
CA TRP A 19 33.47 22.09 39.62
C TRP A 19 32.27 22.21 38.71
N HIS A 20 32.01 23.41 38.19
CA HIS A 20 30.89 23.75 37.33
C HIS A 20 31.35 24.10 35.94
N GLY A 21 30.60 23.65 34.93
CA GLY A 21 30.79 24.01 33.52
C GLY A 21 29.50 24.58 32.92
N ARG A 22 29.60 25.65 32.15
CA ARG A 22 28.49 26.22 31.37
C ARG A 22 28.86 26.29 29.90
N VAL A 23 28.00 25.78 29.06
CA VAL A 23 28.16 25.76 27.60
C VAL A 23 26.92 26.33 26.94
N THR A 24 27.07 27.32 26.07
CA THR A 24 25.97 27.77 25.22
C THR A 24 25.90 26.84 24.03
N VAL A 25 24.79 26.10 23.90
CA VAL A 25 24.59 25.05 22.86
C VAL A 25 23.69 25.48 21.74
N GLY A 26 23.08 26.67 21.80
CA GLY A 26 22.19 27.20 20.77
C GLY A 26 21.35 28.35 21.29
N VAL A 27 20.23 28.61 20.61
CA VAL A 27 19.24 29.62 21.00
C VAL A 27 17.90 28.92 21.19
N ARG A 28 17.15 29.30 22.22
CA ARG A 28 15.80 28.81 22.51
C ARG A 28 14.80 29.46 21.59
N ASP A 29 13.57 28.91 21.53
CA ASP A 29 12.47 29.43 20.73
C ASP A 29 12.05 30.88 21.11
N ASP A 30 12.40 31.33 22.33
CA ASP A 30 12.20 32.70 22.85
C ASP A 30 13.36 33.67 22.51
N GLY A 31 14.31 33.23 21.67
CA GLY A 31 15.48 34.01 21.26
C GLY A 31 16.62 34.07 22.31
N ARG A 32 16.45 33.49 23.47
CA ARG A 32 17.49 33.48 24.52
C ARG A 32 18.53 32.39 24.32
N PRO A 33 19.79 32.57 24.73
CA PRO A 33 20.82 31.53 24.66
C PRO A 33 20.42 30.27 25.45
N ASP A 34 20.51 29.08 24.81
CA ASP A 34 20.37 27.79 25.50
C ASP A 34 21.69 27.44 26.18
N ARG A 35 21.77 27.73 27.46
CA ARG A 35 22.96 27.45 28.31
C ARG A 35 22.76 26.16 29.07
N ARG A 36 23.71 25.21 28.88
CA ARG A 36 23.74 23.93 29.59
C ARG A 36 24.74 24.02 30.74
N HIS A 37 24.33 23.53 31.89
CA HIS A 37 25.15 23.46 33.08
C HIS A 37 25.50 21.99 33.38
N VAL A 38 26.77 21.74 33.68
CA VAL A 38 27.30 20.46 34.16
C VAL A 38 28.10 20.67 35.41
N GLN A 39 28.12 19.67 36.29
CA GLN A 39 28.94 19.71 37.50
C GLN A 39 29.64 18.37 37.72
N ALA A 40 30.77 18.40 38.42
CA ALA A 40 31.54 17.24 38.80
C ALA A 40 32.37 17.53 40.08
N THR A 41 32.82 16.49 40.73
CA THR A 41 33.69 16.59 41.90
C THR A 41 35.12 16.97 41.55
N THR A 42 35.55 16.69 40.33
CA THR A 42 36.90 16.99 39.82
C THR A 42 36.89 17.89 38.59
N GLU A 43 37.94 18.72 38.48
CA GLU A 43 38.12 19.58 37.31
C GLU A 43 38.23 18.79 36.01
N ARG A 44 38.97 17.69 36.01
CA ARG A 44 39.16 16.82 34.83
C ARG A 44 37.81 16.27 34.31
N GLU A 45 36.92 15.93 35.23
CA GLU A 45 35.61 15.39 34.85
C GLU A 45 34.68 16.47 34.28
N VAL A 46 34.67 17.70 34.85
CA VAL A 46 33.85 18.79 34.32
C VAL A 46 34.35 19.23 32.94
N ILE A 47 35.68 19.27 32.73
CA ILE A 47 36.28 19.53 31.43
C ILE A 47 35.79 18.49 30.39
N ARG A 48 35.81 17.21 30.74
CA ARG A 48 35.30 16.13 29.87
C ARG A 48 33.85 16.36 29.48
N LYS A 49 32.97 16.66 30.44
CA LYS A 49 31.54 16.94 30.23
C LYS A 49 31.32 18.21 29.39
N VAL A 50 32.10 19.25 29.59
CA VAL A 50 32.05 20.48 28.77
C VAL A 50 32.44 20.19 27.34
N ARG A 51 33.55 19.50 27.09
CA ARG A 51 34.01 19.11 25.75
C ARG A 51 33.02 18.20 25.04
N GLU A 52 32.30 17.36 25.74
CA GLU A 52 31.24 16.53 25.16
C GLU A 52 30.07 17.41 24.70
N LEU A 53 29.63 18.40 25.46
CA LEU A 53 28.59 19.35 25.07
C LEU A 53 29.03 20.22 23.90
N GLU A 54 30.28 20.66 23.85
CA GLU A 54 30.86 21.42 22.73
C GLU A 54 30.88 20.57 21.46
N ARG A 55 31.36 19.34 21.50
CA ARG A 55 31.34 18.42 20.38
C ARG A 55 29.91 18.18 19.85
N ASN A 56 28.95 18.00 20.76
CA ASN A 56 27.56 17.83 20.39
C ASN A 56 26.98 19.09 19.73
N ARG A 57 27.38 20.30 20.22
CA ARG A 57 27.02 21.57 19.61
C ARG A 57 27.58 21.67 18.17
N ASP A 58 28.87 21.45 18.06
CA ASP A 58 29.62 21.63 16.80
C ASP A 58 29.20 20.60 15.73
N SER A 59 28.79 19.40 16.16
CA SER A 59 28.21 18.38 15.27
C SER A 59 26.71 18.56 14.99
N GLY A 60 26.07 19.61 15.53
CA GLY A 60 24.62 19.84 15.38
C GLY A 60 23.74 18.81 16.08
N THR A 61 24.31 17.99 16.96
CA THR A 61 23.59 16.89 17.66
C THR A 61 23.06 17.29 19.04
N VAL A 62 23.02 18.59 19.32
CA VAL A 62 22.46 19.10 20.58
C VAL A 62 20.96 18.87 20.60
N ARG A 63 20.52 18.10 21.60
CA ARG A 63 19.09 17.91 21.84
C ARG A 63 18.46 19.22 22.30
N LYS A 64 17.38 19.67 21.64
CA LYS A 64 16.60 20.82 22.10
C LYS A 64 16.17 20.62 23.56
N PRO A 65 16.32 21.61 24.45
CA PRO A 65 15.74 21.57 25.77
C PRO A 65 14.23 21.64 25.64
N GLY A 66 13.52 20.77 26.27
CA GLY A 66 12.07 20.74 26.16
C GLY A 66 11.50 19.38 26.55
N GLN A 67 10.30 19.15 26.14
CA GLN A 67 9.48 18.02 26.49
C GLN A 67 10.25 16.69 26.37
N ARG A 68 10.39 15.97 27.49
CA ARG A 68 10.92 14.60 27.47
C ARG A 68 9.90 13.71 26.78
N TRP A 69 10.11 13.46 25.49
CA TRP A 69 9.25 12.58 24.71
C TRP A 69 9.32 11.14 25.24
N THR A 70 8.17 10.56 25.52
CA THR A 70 8.02 9.10 25.51
C THR A 70 7.71 8.65 24.09
N VAL A 71 7.91 7.36 23.79
CA VAL A 71 7.57 6.77 22.50
C VAL A 71 6.07 6.97 22.20
N GLU A 72 5.19 6.79 23.19
CA GLU A 72 3.75 7.03 23.06
C GLU A 72 3.45 8.48 22.67
N LYS A 73 3.96 9.47 23.43
CA LYS A 73 3.72 10.89 23.12
C LYS A 73 4.22 11.26 21.73
N TRP A 74 5.40 10.76 21.36
CA TRP A 74 5.96 11.00 20.02
C TRP A 74 5.12 10.36 18.92
N LEU A 75 4.74 9.10 19.04
CA LEU A 75 3.96 8.39 18.02
C LEU A 75 2.58 9.02 17.84
N THR A 76 1.92 9.41 18.92
CA THR A 76 0.63 10.12 18.86
C THR A 76 0.78 11.45 18.15
N HIS A 77 1.78 12.26 18.55
CA HIS A 77 2.07 13.54 17.91
C HIS A 77 2.40 13.37 16.41
N TRP A 78 3.26 12.39 16.08
CA TRP A 78 3.64 12.13 14.72
C TRP A 78 2.46 11.72 13.84
N VAL A 79 1.61 10.82 14.32
CA VAL A 79 0.43 10.36 13.55
C VAL A 79 -0.53 11.50 13.29
N GLU A 80 -0.88 12.29 14.32
CA GLU A 80 -1.97 13.26 14.22
C GLU A 80 -1.52 14.60 13.62
N ASN A 81 -0.32 15.07 13.95
CA ASN A 81 0.11 16.41 13.59
C ASN A 81 1.11 16.45 12.42
N ILE A 82 1.82 15.32 12.14
CA ILE A 82 2.86 15.31 11.12
C ILE A 82 2.42 14.46 9.93
N ALA A 83 1.99 13.22 10.16
CA ALA A 83 1.64 12.30 9.09
C ALA A 83 0.24 12.55 8.51
N ALA A 84 -0.76 12.81 9.36
CA ALA A 84 -2.15 12.96 8.93
C ALA A 84 -2.36 14.06 7.85
N PRO A 85 -1.70 15.23 7.92
CA PRO A 85 -1.87 16.25 6.88
C PRO A 85 -1.29 15.90 5.51
N VAL A 86 -0.32 14.96 5.44
CA VAL A 86 0.46 14.72 4.21
C VAL A 86 0.24 13.35 3.59
N VAL A 87 -0.31 12.38 4.34
CA VAL A 87 -0.54 11.04 3.80
C VAL A 87 -2.01 10.78 3.51
N ARG A 88 -2.28 9.84 2.59
CA ARG A 88 -3.66 9.45 2.24
C ARG A 88 -4.38 8.79 3.42
N ASP A 89 -5.71 8.93 3.47
CA ASP A 89 -6.59 8.39 4.51
C ASP A 89 -6.36 6.91 4.86
N ASN A 90 -6.11 6.07 3.86
CA ASN A 90 -5.84 4.65 4.11
C ASN A 90 -4.47 4.41 4.75
N THR A 91 -3.48 5.25 4.43
CA THR A 91 -2.14 5.17 5.03
C THR A 91 -2.20 5.60 6.50
N ILE A 92 -2.84 6.74 6.78
CA ILE A 92 -2.98 7.21 8.16
C ILE A 92 -3.83 6.25 9.00
N ALA A 93 -4.86 5.63 8.42
CA ALA A 93 -5.63 4.59 9.12
C ALA A 93 -4.75 3.38 9.48
N GLY A 94 -3.86 2.96 8.58
CA GLY A 94 -2.88 1.90 8.84
C GLY A 94 -1.89 2.29 9.94
N TYR A 95 -1.39 3.52 9.93
CA TYR A 95 -0.50 4.04 10.97
C TYR A 95 -1.19 4.08 12.33
N ARG A 96 -2.44 4.57 12.41
CA ARG A 96 -3.22 4.58 13.66
C ARG A 96 -3.41 3.18 14.22
N VAL A 97 -3.70 2.20 13.38
CA VAL A 97 -3.83 0.80 13.82
C VAL A 97 -2.50 0.28 14.36
N ALA A 98 -1.40 0.46 13.63
CA ALA A 98 -0.07 0.00 14.06
C ALA A 98 0.35 0.66 15.37
N VAL A 99 0.15 1.98 15.49
CA VAL A 99 0.51 2.77 16.67
C VAL A 99 -0.32 2.36 17.87
N ASN A 100 -1.65 2.41 17.77
CA ASN A 100 -2.54 2.25 18.93
C ASN A 100 -2.68 0.79 19.38
N ARG A 101 -2.64 -0.17 18.44
CA ARG A 101 -2.83 -1.60 18.77
C ARG A 101 -1.54 -2.33 19.15
N HIS A 102 -0.40 -1.88 18.63
CA HIS A 102 0.84 -2.64 18.74
C HIS A 102 1.98 -1.84 19.38
N LEU A 103 2.27 -0.65 18.84
CA LEU A 103 3.46 0.10 19.24
C LEU A 103 3.33 0.74 20.62
N ILE A 104 2.24 1.47 20.88
CA ILE A 104 2.01 2.09 22.21
C ILE A 104 1.92 1.03 23.30
N PRO A 105 1.10 -0.04 23.19
CA PRO A 105 1.06 -1.07 24.22
C PRO A 105 2.38 -1.85 24.38
N GLY A 106 3.22 -1.84 23.35
CA GLY A 106 4.47 -2.58 23.35
C GLY A 106 5.68 -1.85 23.88
N VAL A 107 5.86 -0.61 23.45
CA VAL A 107 7.06 0.21 23.71
C VAL A 107 6.74 1.66 24.09
N GLY A 108 5.46 2.04 24.20
CA GLY A 108 5.02 3.41 24.44
C GLY A 108 5.60 4.06 25.71
N GLY A 109 5.77 3.29 26.78
CA GLY A 109 6.31 3.76 28.04
C GLY A 109 7.80 4.10 28.03
N HIS A 110 8.56 3.63 27.02
CA HIS A 110 9.98 3.95 26.91
C HIS A 110 10.19 5.45 26.65
N ARG A 111 11.24 6.01 27.22
CA ARG A 111 11.73 7.32 26.77
C ARG A 111 12.22 7.21 25.33
N LEU A 112 11.87 8.18 24.51
CA LEU A 112 12.21 8.18 23.08
C LEU A 112 13.75 8.05 22.85
N ASP A 113 14.54 8.73 23.68
CA ASP A 113 16.00 8.75 23.62
C ASP A 113 16.68 7.51 24.25
N ARG A 114 15.90 6.60 24.84
CA ARG A 114 16.35 5.33 25.43
C ARG A 114 15.75 4.11 24.73
N LEU A 115 15.06 4.33 23.63
CA LEU A 115 14.54 3.23 22.83
C LEU A 115 15.71 2.57 22.06
N GLU A 116 15.84 1.27 22.21
CA GLU A 116 16.90 0.44 21.62
C GLU A 116 16.31 -0.55 20.60
N PRO A 117 17.12 -1.03 19.64
CA PRO A 117 16.69 -2.01 18.64
C PRO A 117 16.05 -3.27 19.26
N GLU A 118 16.64 -3.76 20.36
CA GLU A 118 16.21 -4.96 21.08
C GLU A 118 14.80 -4.83 21.66
N HIS A 119 14.38 -3.64 22.07
CA HIS A 119 13.02 -3.39 22.54
C HIS A 119 12.01 -3.64 21.42
N LEU A 120 12.35 -3.23 20.21
CA LEU A 120 11.51 -3.41 19.02
C LEU A 120 11.48 -4.87 18.56
N GLU A 121 12.62 -5.54 18.55
CA GLU A 121 12.71 -6.96 18.19
C GLU A 121 11.93 -7.85 19.17
N LYS A 122 12.02 -7.57 20.47
CA LYS A 122 11.20 -8.22 21.51
C LYS A 122 9.70 -7.99 21.29
N LEU A 123 9.30 -6.76 20.88
CA LEU A 123 7.92 -6.47 20.54
C LEU A 123 7.45 -7.32 19.35
N TYR A 124 8.23 -7.38 18.26
CA TYR A 124 7.85 -8.14 17.06
C TYR A 124 7.74 -9.64 17.37
N ALA A 125 8.70 -10.20 18.11
CA ALA A 125 8.65 -11.59 18.55
C ALA A 125 7.41 -11.88 19.39
N ARG A 126 7.05 -10.97 20.33
CA ARG A 126 5.83 -11.07 21.12
C ARG A 126 4.59 -11.04 20.24
N MET A 127 4.49 -10.10 19.29
CA MET A 127 3.35 -10.00 18.38
C MET A 127 3.11 -11.32 17.64
N ILE A 128 4.16 -11.93 17.09
CA ILE A 128 4.07 -13.21 16.36
C ILE A 128 3.65 -14.33 17.30
N ARG A 129 4.27 -14.43 18.47
CA ARG A 129 3.94 -15.46 19.47
C ARG A 129 2.49 -15.35 19.97
N THR A 130 1.92 -14.15 20.02
CA THR A 130 0.52 -13.92 20.41
C THR A 130 -0.47 -14.00 19.24
N GLY A 131 -0.05 -14.57 18.08
CA GLY A 131 -0.92 -14.86 16.95
C GLY A 131 -1.03 -13.76 15.89
N SER A 132 -0.21 -12.69 15.96
CA SER A 132 -0.17 -11.73 14.85
C SER A 132 0.59 -12.34 13.65
N ALA A 133 0.07 -12.15 12.45
CA ALA A 133 0.79 -12.52 11.24
C ALA A 133 2.13 -11.77 11.12
N PRO A 134 3.20 -12.39 10.59
CA PRO A 134 4.50 -11.73 10.35
C PRO A 134 4.37 -10.40 9.58
N ALA A 135 3.47 -10.34 8.60
CA ALA A 135 3.18 -9.13 7.84
C ALA A 135 2.65 -7.97 8.71
N THR A 136 1.88 -8.27 9.77
CA THR A 136 1.38 -7.26 10.72
C THR A 136 2.52 -6.70 11.56
N ALA A 137 3.41 -7.56 12.06
CA ALA A 137 4.59 -7.14 12.80
C ALA A 137 5.58 -6.35 11.91
N HIS A 138 5.74 -6.77 10.65
CA HIS A 138 6.54 -6.02 9.67
C HIS A 138 5.92 -4.63 9.36
N GLN A 139 4.59 -4.52 9.29
CA GLN A 139 3.92 -3.23 9.13
C GLN A 139 4.13 -2.32 10.35
N ALA A 140 4.11 -2.87 11.57
CA ALA A 140 4.46 -2.13 12.79
C ALA A 140 5.91 -1.61 12.74
N HIS A 141 6.87 -2.46 12.30
CA HIS A 141 8.25 -2.06 12.07
C HIS A 141 8.38 -0.89 11.08
N ARG A 142 7.73 -0.99 9.91
CA ARG A 142 7.75 0.09 8.91
C ARG A 142 7.17 1.39 9.45
N THR A 143 6.11 1.31 10.25
CA THR A 143 5.43 2.47 10.83
C THR A 143 6.32 3.16 11.85
N ILE A 144 6.90 2.42 12.81
CA ILE A 144 7.78 3.03 13.81
C ILE A 144 9.07 3.55 13.18
N ARG A 145 9.62 2.87 12.18
CA ARG A 145 10.80 3.34 11.43
C ARG A 145 10.54 4.69 10.75
N ALA A 146 9.36 4.88 10.15
CA ALA A 146 8.97 6.16 9.56
C ALA A 146 8.83 7.27 10.61
N ALA A 147 8.18 6.98 11.74
CA ALA A 147 8.01 7.92 12.83
C ALA A 147 9.34 8.34 13.47
N LEU A 148 10.25 7.38 13.66
CA LEU A 148 11.55 7.66 14.26
C LEU A 148 12.53 8.34 13.28
N ASN A 149 12.42 8.11 11.97
CA ASN A 149 13.13 8.91 10.97
C ASN A 149 12.74 10.38 11.07
N GLU A 150 11.46 10.65 11.30
CA GLU A 150 10.99 12.03 11.49
C GLU A 150 11.52 12.62 12.80
N ALA A 151 11.63 11.81 13.87
CA ALA A 151 12.24 12.23 15.13
C ALA A 151 13.73 12.61 14.94
N VAL A 152 14.44 11.87 14.11
CA VAL A 152 15.85 12.20 13.76
C VAL A 152 15.91 13.50 12.96
N ARG A 153 15.07 13.66 11.93
CA ARG A 153 15.04 14.90 11.12
C ARG A 153 14.73 16.14 11.93
N ARG A 154 13.93 16.00 13.00
CA ARG A 154 13.56 17.11 13.90
C ARG A 154 14.51 17.30 15.10
N GLY A 155 15.60 16.51 15.17
CA GLY A 155 16.60 16.62 16.22
C GLY A 155 16.16 16.04 17.59
N HIS A 156 15.07 15.27 17.65
CA HIS A 156 14.63 14.56 18.86
C HIS A 156 15.43 13.28 19.13
N LEU A 157 16.02 12.70 18.07
CA LEU A 157 16.92 11.54 18.11
C LEU A 157 18.17 11.80 17.30
N ILE A 158 19.29 11.21 17.70
CA ILE A 158 20.55 11.24 16.94
C ILE A 158 20.50 10.17 15.84
N LYS A 159 20.01 8.99 16.14
CA LYS A 159 19.89 7.84 15.23
C LYS A 159 18.56 7.12 15.44
N ASN A 160 18.09 6.47 14.39
CA ASN A 160 16.85 5.72 14.43
C ASN A 160 17.11 4.26 14.86
N PRO A 161 16.69 3.82 16.06
CA PRO A 161 16.88 2.45 16.51
C PRO A 161 16.10 1.43 15.65
N ALA A 162 14.98 1.83 15.05
CA ALA A 162 14.24 0.94 14.15
C ALA A 162 14.95 0.72 12.80
N ALA A 163 15.95 1.53 12.44
CA ALA A 163 16.76 1.26 11.27
C ALA A 163 17.80 0.15 11.51
N LEU A 164 18.16 -0.07 12.78
CA LEU A 164 19.11 -1.10 13.22
C LEU A 164 18.40 -2.39 13.62
N ALA A 165 17.15 -2.30 14.10
CA ALA A 165 16.36 -3.46 14.49
C ALA A 165 16.07 -4.38 13.30
N LYS A 166 16.18 -5.69 13.52
CA LYS A 166 15.82 -6.70 12.53
C LYS A 166 14.31 -6.71 12.30
N ALA A 167 13.90 -6.41 11.07
CA ALA A 167 12.50 -6.51 10.68
C ALA A 167 12.03 -7.98 10.69
N PRO A 168 10.77 -8.27 11.05
CA PRO A 168 10.19 -9.59 10.88
C PRO A 168 10.30 -10.06 9.44
N ARG A 169 10.73 -11.31 9.25
CA ARG A 169 10.75 -11.91 7.90
C ARG A 169 9.33 -12.10 7.40
N LEU A 170 9.12 -11.78 6.14
CA LEU A 170 7.88 -12.10 5.44
C LEU A 170 8.05 -13.47 4.78
N SER A 171 7.02 -14.31 4.79
CA SER A 171 6.97 -15.47 3.92
C SER A 171 6.74 -14.98 2.49
N ASP A 172 7.58 -15.41 1.58
CA ASP A 172 7.33 -15.22 0.15
C ASP A 172 6.39 -16.35 -0.32
N ASP A 173 5.14 -16.32 0.13
CA ASP A 173 4.12 -17.22 -0.38
C ASP A 173 3.85 -16.86 -1.85
N GLU A 174 4.27 -17.73 -2.74
CA GLU A 174 3.94 -17.62 -4.15
C GLU A 174 2.42 -17.72 -4.33
N VAL A 175 1.85 -16.69 -4.98
CA VAL A 175 0.45 -16.71 -5.34
C VAL A 175 0.31 -17.58 -6.58
N GLU A 176 -0.30 -18.74 -6.44
CA GLU A 176 -0.65 -19.59 -7.55
C GLU A 176 -1.80 -18.96 -8.34
N PRO A 177 -1.59 -18.56 -9.62
CA PRO A 177 -2.65 -18.03 -10.45
C PRO A 177 -3.69 -19.13 -10.78
N TYR A 178 -4.91 -18.75 -11.10
CA TYR A 178 -5.90 -19.67 -11.62
C TYR A 178 -5.49 -20.14 -13.01
N SER A 179 -5.64 -21.43 -13.29
CA SER A 179 -5.45 -22.00 -14.62
C SER A 179 -6.54 -21.51 -15.59
N VAL A 180 -6.30 -21.63 -16.89
CA VAL A 180 -7.30 -21.27 -17.92
C VAL A 180 -8.61 -22.05 -17.72
N GLY A 181 -8.54 -23.33 -17.33
CA GLY A 181 -9.72 -24.13 -17.05
C GLY A 181 -10.50 -23.62 -15.84
N GLU A 182 -9.81 -23.17 -14.77
CA GLU A 182 -10.45 -22.58 -13.61
C GLU A 182 -11.08 -21.22 -13.95
N VAL A 183 -10.44 -20.40 -14.79
CA VAL A 183 -10.99 -19.12 -15.27
C VAL A 183 -12.27 -19.36 -16.08
N LYS A 184 -12.30 -20.35 -16.99
CA LYS A 184 -13.51 -20.71 -17.75
C LYS A 184 -14.65 -21.10 -16.82
N ARG A 185 -14.43 -21.99 -15.85
CA ARG A 185 -15.43 -22.36 -14.85
C ARG A 185 -15.93 -21.16 -14.02
N LEU A 186 -15.04 -20.22 -13.67
CA LEU A 186 -15.43 -18.99 -12.98
C LEU A 186 -16.35 -18.12 -13.84
N LEU A 187 -16.05 -17.95 -15.12
CA LEU A 187 -16.88 -17.17 -16.05
C LEU A 187 -18.23 -17.82 -16.29
N GLU A 188 -18.28 -19.14 -16.46
CA GLU A 188 -19.52 -19.93 -16.57
C GLU A 188 -20.38 -19.78 -15.32
N ALA A 189 -19.79 -19.97 -14.13
CA ALA A 189 -20.48 -19.80 -12.87
C ALA A 189 -20.95 -18.35 -12.62
N ALA A 190 -20.28 -17.36 -13.20
CA ALA A 190 -20.67 -15.96 -13.12
C ALA A 190 -21.78 -15.58 -14.09
N ALA A 191 -21.93 -16.28 -15.21
CA ALA A 191 -22.85 -15.91 -16.30
C ALA A 191 -24.32 -15.78 -15.85
N THR A 192 -24.72 -16.57 -14.86
CA THR A 192 -26.09 -16.56 -14.31
C THR A 192 -26.27 -15.58 -13.14
N ARG A 193 -25.22 -14.84 -12.77
CA ARG A 193 -25.23 -13.93 -11.64
C ARG A 193 -25.38 -12.49 -12.07
N ARG A 194 -26.05 -11.71 -11.23
CA ARG A 194 -26.08 -10.26 -11.38
C ARG A 194 -24.66 -9.69 -11.42
N ASN A 195 -24.43 -8.71 -12.28
CA ASN A 195 -23.10 -8.10 -12.51
C ASN A 195 -22.06 -9.13 -13.02
N SER A 196 -22.44 -10.10 -13.86
CA SER A 196 -21.53 -11.12 -14.41
C SER A 196 -20.31 -10.50 -15.09
N ALA A 197 -20.48 -9.39 -15.82
CA ALA A 197 -19.41 -8.62 -16.46
C ALA A 197 -18.34 -8.14 -15.46
N ARG A 198 -18.67 -7.97 -14.18
CA ARG A 198 -17.73 -7.60 -13.13
C ARG A 198 -16.58 -8.60 -13.00
N TRP A 199 -16.90 -9.88 -13.09
CA TRP A 199 -15.94 -10.97 -12.96
C TRP A 199 -15.11 -11.17 -14.22
N ALA A 200 -15.75 -10.99 -15.39
CA ALA A 200 -15.03 -10.98 -16.66
C ALA A 200 -13.99 -9.86 -16.70
N VAL A 201 -14.34 -8.63 -16.28
CA VAL A 201 -13.40 -7.50 -16.14
C VAL A 201 -12.25 -7.82 -15.15
N ALA A 202 -12.53 -8.52 -14.05
CA ALA A 202 -11.49 -8.88 -13.08
C ALA A 202 -10.48 -9.88 -13.65
N LEU A 203 -10.98 -10.89 -14.36
CA LEU A 203 -10.20 -12.02 -14.84
C LEU A 203 -9.46 -11.72 -16.16
N SER A 204 -10.04 -10.90 -17.05
CA SER A 204 -9.45 -10.55 -18.34
C SER A 204 -8.54 -9.33 -18.28
N LEU A 205 -8.97 -8.26 -17.62
CA LEU A 205 -8.23 -6.98 -17.58
C LEU A 205 -7.35 -6.81 -16.34
N GLY A 206 -7.53 -7.66 -15.34
CA GLY A 206 -6.75 -7.62 -14.10
C GLY A 206 -6.87 -6.31 -13.33
N LEU A 207 -8.00 -5.61 -13.38
CA LEU A 207 -8.21 -4.37 -12.63
C LEU A 207 -8.17 -4.65 -11.13
N ARG A 208 -7.62 -3.67 -10.37
CA ARG A 208 -7.76 -3.72 -8.91
C ARG A 208 -9.24 -3.63 -8.53
N GLN A 209 -9.67 -4.28 -7.44
CA GLN A 209 -11.06 -4.20 -6.96
C GLN A 209 -11.56 -2.75 -6.91
N SER A 210 -10.77 -1.86 -6.35
CA SER A 210 -11.15 -0.44 -6.25
C SER A 210 -11.27 0.24 -7.61
N GLU A 211 -10.44 -0.11 -8.59
CA GLU A 211 -10.51 0.41 -9.95
C GLU A 211 -11.79 -0.07 -10.63
N ALA A 212 -12.05 -1.37 -10.61
CA ALA A 212 -13.26 -1.94 -11.23
C ALA A 212 -14.56 -1.39 -10.63
N LEU A 213 -14.64 -1.29 -9.29
CA LEU A 213 -15.81 -0.71 -8.62
C LEU A 213 -15.91 0.82 -8.73
N GLY A 214 -14.85 1.47 -9.20
CA GLY A 214 -14.81 2.90 -9.48
C GLY A 214 -15.16 3.27 -10.92
N LEU A 215 -15.37 2.29 -11.79
CA LEU A 215 -15.75 2.53 -13.20
C LEU A 215 -17.14 3.11 -13.32
N LYS A 216 -17.28 3.98 -14.31
CA LYS A 216 -18.54 4.57 -14.75
C LYS A 216 -18.78 4.23 -16.20
N TRP A 217 -20.01 4.30 -16.66
CA TRP A 217 -20.33 4.13 -18.08
C TRP A 217 -19.62 5.16 -18.97
N SER A 218 -19.42 6.36 -18.47
CA SER A 218 -18.62 7.43 -19.12
C SER A 218 -17.10 7.10 -19.23
N ASP A 219 -16.63 6.04 -18.61
CA ASP A 219 -15.25 5.55 -18.77
C ASP A 219 -15.13 4.45 -19.83
N VAL A 220 -16.24 3.98 -20.42
CA VAL A 220 -16.29 2.88 -21.39
C VAL A 220 -16.78 3.40 -22.73
N ASP A 221 -16.00 3.17 -23.76
CA ASP A 221 -16.39 3.37 -25.15
C ASP A 221 -16.60 2.00 -25.81
N LEU A 222 -17.86 1.59 -25.91
CA LEU A 222 -18.22 0.28 -26.48
C LEU A 222 -18.04 0.25 -28.01
N MET A 223 -18.09 1.40 -28.70
CA MET A 223 -17.85 1.47 -30.15
C MET A 223 -16.36 1.34 -30.45
N ALA A 224 -15.52 2.02 -29.70
CA ALA A 224 -14.07 1.92 -29.83
C ALA A 224 -13.49 0.68 -29.13
N GLY A 225 -14.30 -0.10 -28.40
CA GLY A 225 -13.84 -1.24 -27.62
C GLY A 225 -12.79 -0.88 -26.57
N THR A 226 -12.97 0.24 -25.83
CA THR A 226 -11.98 0.70 -24.86
C THR A 226 -12.59 1.04 -23.50
N LEU A 227 -11.75 0.92 -22.46
CA LEU A 227 -12.10 1.26 -21.09
C LEU A 227 -10.98 2.09 -20.46
N THR A 228 -11.32 3.22 -19.85
CA THR A 228 -10.37 4.12 -19.21
C THR A 228 -10.47 4.06 -17.68
N VAL A 229 -9.40 3.64 -17.00
CA VAL A 229 -9.31 3.67 -15.54
C VAL A 229 -8.94 5.07 -15.08
N ARG A 230 -9.82 5.76 -14.38
CA ARG A 230 -9.60 7.14 -13.90
C ARG A 230 -9.56 7.25 -12.38
N ARG A 231 -10.32 6.41 -11.68
CA ARG A 231 -10.55 6.50 -10.22
C ARG A 231 -10.64 5.12 -9.58
N GLY A 232 -10.61 5.11 -8.26
CA GLY A 232 -10.86 3.90 -7.47
C GLY A 232 -11.95 4.12 -6.44
N ARG A 233 -12.85 3.15 -6.28
CA ARG A 233 -13.87 3.12 -5.24
C ARG A 233 -13.23 3.02 -3.88
N GLN A 234 -13.62 3.88 -2.93
CA GLN A 234 -13.19 3.80 -1.55
C GLN A 234 -14.17 2.98 -0.73
N ARG A 235 -13.66 2.27 0.29
CA ARG A 235 -14.53 1.64 1.28
C ARG A 235 -15.22 2.73 2.09
N PRO A 236 -16.57 2.79 2.15
CA PRO A 236 -17.28 3.81 2.89
C PRO A 236 -16.87 3.82 4.37
N ARG A 237 -16.71 5.01 4.93
CA ARG A 237 -16.54 5.23 6.37
C ARG A 237 -17.53 6.28 6.83
N TRP A 238 -18.17 6.01 7.95
CA TRP A 238 -19.25 6.82 8.48
C TRP A 238 -18.96 7.20 9.94
N ARG A 239 -19.38 8.38 10.34
CA ARG A 239 -19.52 8.77 11.75
C ARG A 239 -20.98 9.01 12.07
N HIS A 240 -21.31 9.00 13.35
CA HIS A 240 -22.61 9.46 13.81
C HIS A 240 -22.76 10.94 13.51
N GLY A 241 -23.90 11.33 12.94
CA GLY A 241 -24.30 12.74 12.73
C GLY A 241 -25.44 13.18 13.65
N CYS A 242 -26.03 12.22 14.37
CA CYS A 242 -27.15 12.47 15.27
C CYS A 242 -26.77 13.37 16.45
N ALA A 243 -27.64 14.33 16.77
CA ALA A 243 -27.46 15.24 17.90
C ALA A 243 -27.64 14.52 19.24
N THR A 244 -28.53 13.53 19.30
CA THR A 244 -28.74 12.65 20.46
C THR A 244 -28.28 11.22 20.15
N PRO A 245 -27.74 10.48 21.13
CA PRO A 245 -27.27 9.11 20.89
C PRO A 245 -28.34 8.21 20.26
N CYS A 246 -28.12 7.72 19.05
CA CYS A 246 -29.08 6.87 18.31
C CYS A 246 -29.04 5.39 18.74
N GLY A 247 -28.31 5.01 19.78
CA GLY A 247 -28.18 3.64 20.27
C GLY A 247 -27.42 2.67 19.34
N LYS A 248 -26.93 3.12 18.18
CA LYS A 248 -26.16 2.29 17.26
C LYS A 248 -24.67 2.30 17.61
N LYS A 249 -24.05 1.11 17.64
CA LYS A 249 -22.62 0.95 17.96
C LYS A 249 -21.69 1.57 16.90
N HIS A 250 -22.10 1.56 15.64
CA HIS A 250 -21.26 2.02 14.51
C HIS A 250 -21.95 3.11 13.72
N GLY A 251 -21.20 4.15 13.34
CA GLY A 251 -21.71 5.26 12.53
C GLY A 251 -22.35 4.84 11.21
N GLY A 252 -21.93 3.70 10.63
CA GLY A 252 -22.56 3.15 9.41
C GLY A 252 -24.03 2.73 9.58
N HIS A 253 -24.45 2.47 10.78
CA HIS A 253 -25.84 2.09 11.12
C HIS A 253 -26.65 3.28 11.69
N CYS A 254 -26.01 4.44 11.84
CA CYS A 254 -26.69 5.66 12.31
C CYS A 254 -27.64 6.17 11.22
N PRO A 255 -28.92 6.50 11.56
CA PRO A 255 -29.86 7.09 10.61
C PRO A 255 -29.31 8.39 9.98
N GLU A 256 -28.67 9.22 10.79
CA GLU A 256 -28.06 10.50 10.40
C GLU A 256 -26.55 10.37 10.17
N ARG A 257 -26.14 9.27 9.54
CA ARG A 257 -24.71 9.02 9.29
C ARG A 257 -24.09 10.05 8.36
N VAL A 258 -22.91 10.52 8.71
CA VAL A 258 -22.12 11.46 7.90
C VAL A 258 -20.92 10.72 7.31
N ALA A 259 -20.73 10.86 6.00
CA ALA A 259 -19.59 10.28 5.30
C ALA A 259 -18.28 10.93 5.75
N LEU A 260 -17.28 10.13 6.13
CA LEU A 260 -15.95 10.58 6.52
C LEU A 260 -14.99 10.70 5.32
N ARG A 261 -15.39 10.20 4.17
CA ARG A 261 -14.59 10.25 2.93
C ARG A 261 -15.48 10.20 1.70
N LYS A 262 -14.93 10.66 0.58
CA LYS A 262 -15.56 10.57 -0.74
C LYS A 262 -15.71 9.11 -1.16
N ASP A 263 -16.67 8.83 -2.01
CA ASP A 263 -16.93 7.51 -2.58
C ASP A 263 -15.78 7.00 -3.43
N THR A 264 -15.09 7.90 -4.11
CA THR A 264 -13.95 7.60 -4.98
C THR A 264 -12.75 8.46 -4.65
N THR A 265 -11.59 7.98 -5.04
CA THR A 265 -10.33 8.72 -5.06
C THR A 265 -9.67 8.56 -6.42
N ASP A 266 -8.94 9.56 -6.85
CA ASP A 266 -8.12 9.46 -8.05
C ASP A 266 -7.09 8.34 -7.94
N THR A 267 -6.67 7.81 -9.08
CA THR A 267 -5.61 6.79 -9.12
C THR A 267 -4.34 7.31 -8.43
N LYS A 268 -3.62 6.39 -7.75
CA LYS A 268 -2.49 6.73 -6.89
C LYS A 268 -1.30 7.33 -7.66
N SER A 269 -1.16 6.99 -8.94
CA SER A 269 -0.05 7.40 -9.78
C SER A 269 -0.55 7.70 -11.20
N ARG A 270 0.28 8.39 -12.00
CA ARG A 270 0.02 8.61 -13.43
C ARG A 270 -0.17 7.30 -14.19
N ALA A 271 0.61 6.26 -13.86
CA ALA A 271 0.47 4.92 -14.42
C ALA A 271 -0.88 4.23 -14.07
N GLY A 272 -1.54 4.67 -13.01
CA GLY A 272 -2.88 4.18 -12.66
C GLY A 272 -3.98 4.68 -13.59
N ARG A 273 -3.80 5.85 -14.23
CA ARG A 273 -4.73 6.38 -15.24
C ARG A 273 -4.31 5.83 -16.60
N ARG A 274 -5.12 4.96 -17.18
CA ARG A 274 -4.81 4.24 -18.40
C ARG A 274 -6.05 3.85 -19.16
N THR A 275 -5.93 3.75 -20.48
CA THR A 275 -6.95 3.17 -21.35
C THR A 275 -6.52 1.76 -21.76
N ILE A 276 -7.45 0.82 -21.76
CA ILE A 276 -7.25 -0.60 -22.04
C ILE A 276 -8.21 -1.00 -23.14
N GLY A 277 -7.74 -1.71 -24.18
CA GLY A 277 -8.59 -2.34 -25.18
C GLY A 277 -9.39 -3.49 -24.58
N LEU A 278 -10.61 -3.67 -25.02
CA LEU A 278 -11.53 -4.72 -24.59
C LEU A 278 -11.61 -5.81 -25.67
N PRO A 279 -11.54 -7.11 -25.29
CA PRO A 279 -11.93 -8.19 -26.19
C PRO A 279 -13.40 -8.06 -26.61
N ASP A 280 -13.75 -8.50 -27.82
CA ASP A 280 -15.12 -8.39 -28.39
C ASP A 280 -16.15 -9.11 -27.51
N GLU A 281 -15.77 -10.23 -26.90
CA GLU A 281 -16.63 -10.98 -25.97
C GLU A 281 -16.95 -10.15 -24.73
N LEU A 282 -15.98 -9.37 -24.25
CA LEU A 282 -16.20 -8.49 -23.09
C LEU A 282 -17.05 -7.28 -23.49
N VAL A 283 -16.89 -6.74 -24.70
CA VAL A 283 -17.76 -5.67 -25.23
C VAL A 283 -19.20 -6.16 -25.30
N SER A 284 -19.44 -7.35 -25.87
CA SER A 284 -20.76 -7.98 -25.96
C SER A 284 -21.38 -8.20 -24.58
N LEU A 285 -20.57 -8.67 -23.61
CA LEU A 285 -21.04 -8.87 -22.23
C LEU A 285 -21.37 -7.54 -21.53
N LEU A 286 -20.66 -6.46 -21.84
CA LEU A 286 -20.95 -5.13 -21.31
C LEU A 286 -22.20 -4.52 -21.94
N HIS A 287 -22.49 -4.78 -23.22
CA HIS A 287 -23.77 -4.41 -23.83
C HIS A 287 -24.95 -5.07 -23.11
N LYS A 288 -24.89 -6.39 -22.93
CA LYS A 288 -25.91 -7.14 -22.18
C LYS A 288 -26.06 -6.58 -20.75
N HIS A 289 -24.95 -6.32 -20.07
CA HIS A 289 -24.96 -5.75 -18.73
C HIS A 289 -25.64 -4.37 -18.68
N ARG A 290 -25.47 -3.55 -19.71
CA ARG A 290 -26.13 -2.24 -19.84
C ARG A 290 -27.64 -2.36 -19.97
N GLU A 291 -28.08 -3.33 -20.78
CA GLU A 291 -29.50 -3.63 -20.95
C GLU A 291 -30.12 -4.14 -19.64
N GLU A 292 -29.49 -5.10 -18.97
CA GLU A 292 -29.91 -5.60 -17.66
C GLU A 292 -30.03 -4.47 -16.63
N GLN A 293 -29.05 -3.58 -16.59
CA GLN A 293 -29.07 -2.43 -15.66
C GLN A 293 -30.14 -1.40 -16.01
N ALA A 294 -30.49 -1.24 -17.30
CA ALA A 294 -31.59 -0.39 -17.73
C ALA A 294 -32.94 -0.92 -17.20
N VAL A 295 -33.18 -2.23 -17.30
CA VAL A 295 -34.37 -2.88 -16.71
C VAL A 295 -34.43 -2.71 -15.19
N GLU A 296 -33.28 -2.87 -14.51
CA GLU A 296 -33.21 -2.63 -13.05
C GLU A 296 -33.56 -1.17 -12.71
N ARG A 297 -33.08 -0.21 -13.52
CA ARG A 297 -33.38 1.22 -13.34
C ARG A 297 -34.88 1.50 -13.45
N GLU A 298 -35.53 0.96 -14.47
CA GLU A 298 -36.99 1.07 -14.64
C GLU A 298 -37.73 0.44 -13.46
N THR A 299 -37.33 -0.76 -13.03
CA THR A 299 -37.92 -1.45 -11.90
C THR A 299 -37.77 -0.70 -10.59
N ALA A 300 -36.61 -0.10 -10.33
CA ALA A 300 -36.33 0.67 -9.13
C ALA A 300 -37.05 2.03 -9.11
N ALA A 301 -37.42 2.57 -10.27
CA ALA A 301 -38.11 3.84 -10.44
C ALA A 301 -37.53 4.95 -9.54
N GLN A 302 -38.32 5.54 -8.65
CA GLN A 302 -37.88 6.61 -7.73
C GLN A 302 -36.83 6.18 -6.70
N LEU A 303 -36.56 4.91 -6.53
CA LEU A 303 -35.48 4.41 -5.65
C LEU A 303 -34.13 4.41 -6.36
N TRP A 304 -34.11 4.54 -7.67
CA TRP A 304 -32.87 4.60 -8.43
C TRP A 304 -32.08 5.87 -8.12
N ARG A 305 -30.78 5.66 -7.88
CA ARG A 305 -29.83 6.76 -7.63
C ARG A 305 -28.89 6.91 -8.80
N GLU A 306 -28.95 8.04 -9.48
CA GLU A 306 -28.08 8.35 -10.58
C GLU A 306 -26.64 8.51 -10.11
N GLY A 307 -25.73 7.72 -10.63
CA GLY A 307 -24.31 7.74 -10.28
C GLY A 307 -23.39 7.37 -11.43
N ASP A 308 -23.98 6.97 -12.57
CA ASP A 308 -23.26 6.52 -13.78
C ASP A 308 -22.35 5.29 -13.54
N TRP A 309 -22.59 4.51 -12.46
CA TRP A 309 -21.72 3.39 -12.10
C TRP A 309 -21.88 2.22 -13.09
N LEU A 310 -20.73 1.73 -13.61
CA LEU A 310 -20.70 0.53 -14.43
C LEU A 310 -21.23 -0.68 -13.63
N PHE A 311 -20.81 -0.82 -12.37
CA PHE A 311 -21.29 -1.86 -11.46
C PHE A 311 -22.02 -1.22 -10.29
N ALA A 312 -23.33 -1.29 -10.29
CA ALA A 312 -24.22 -0.71 -9.30
C ALA A 312 -24.99 -1.76 -8.49
N THR A 313 -25.60 -1.34 -7.40
CA THR A 313 -26.67 -2.10 -6.71
C THR A 313 -27.97 -2.04 -7.53
N PRO A 314 -29.01 -2.85 -7.21
CA PRO A 314 -30.31 -2.75 -7.88
C PRO A 314 -30.99 -1.38 -7.78
N THR A 315 -30.49 -0.50 -6.90
CA THR A 315 -30.97 0.87 -6.71
C THR A 315 -30.01 1.94 -7.24
N GLY A 316 -29.04 1.56 -8.09
CA GLY A 316 -28.08 2.49 -8.68
C GLY A 316 -26.93 2.94 -7.77
N ASP A 317 -26.90 2.55 -6.52
CA ASP A 317 -25.79 2.87 -5.60
C ASP A 317 -24.49 2.14 -6.01
N PRO A 318 -23.32 2.73 -5.75
CA PRO A 318 -22.05 2.05 -6.01
C PRO A 318 -21.87 0.82 -5.12
N VAL A 319 -21.44 -0.29 -5.70
CA VAL A 319 -21.21 -1.56 -4.97
C VAL A 319 -20.21 -1.37 -3.83
N ASN A 320 -20.55 -1.91 -2.66
CA ASN A 320 -19.67 -1.88 -1.50
C ASN A 320 -18.52 -2.89 -1.71
N PRO A 321 -17.24 -2.49 -1.55
CA PRO A 321 -16.10 -3.40 -1.72
C PRO A 321 -16.13 -4.65 -0.83
N ARG A 322 -16.79 -4.59 0.33
CA ARG A 322 -16.96 -5.77 1.20
C ARG A 322 -17.96 -6.75 0.60
N THR A 323 -19.07 -6.26 0.07
CA THR A 323 -20.07 -7.06 -0.62
C THR A 323 -19.47 -7.73 -1.85
N ASP A 324 -18.77 -6.96 -2.70
CA ASP A 324 -18.06 -7.49 -3.88
C ASP A 324 -17.09 -8.62 -3.52
N TYR A 325 -16.30 -8.45 -2.44
CA TYR A 325 -15.41 -9.51 -1.95
C TYR A 325 -16.17 -10.75 -1.45
N THR A 326 -17.31 -10.57 -0.80
CA THR A 326 -18.15 -11.68 -0.34
C THR A 326 -18.75 -12.44 -1.53
N GLU A 327 -19.20 -11.73 -2.56
CA GLU A 327 -19.69 -12.35 -3.81
C GLU A 327 -18.59 -13.13 -4.54
N TRP A 328 -17.35 -12.60 -4.56
CA TRP A 328 -16.19 -13.35 -5.07
C TRP A 328 -16.02 -14.69 -4.35
N LYS A 329 -16.07 -14.70 -3.03
CA LYS A 329 -15.94 -15.95 -2.26
C LYS A 329 -17.09 -16.92 -2.54
N ARG A 330 -18.31 -16.43 -2.67
CA ARG A 330 -19.47 -17.23 -3.09
C ARG A 330 -19.31 -17.80 -4.48
N LEU A 331 -18.76 -17.03 -5.40
CA LEU A 331 -18.49 -17.46 -6.77
C LEU A 331 -17.47 -18.60 -6.81
N LEU A 332 -16.37 -18.49 -6.05
CA LEU A 332 -15.37 -19.56 -5.94
C LEU A 332 -15.99 -20.88 -5.44
N VAL A 333 -16.79 -20.82 -4.39
CA VAL A 333 -17.50 -22.00 -3.86
C VAL A 333 -18.43 -22.59 -4.91
N HIS A 334 -19.21 -21.75 -5.61
CA HIS A 334 -20.15 -22.20 -6.64
C HIS A 334 -19.45 -22.84 -7.85
N ALA A 335 -18.28 -22.32 -8.22
CA ALA A 335 -17.46 -22.88 -9.29
C ALA A 335 -16.66 -24.13 -8.86
N GLY A 336 -16.74 -24.55 -7.61
CA GLY A 336 -15.97 -25.69 -7.07
C GLY A 336 -14.47 -25.46 -7.10
N LEU A 337 -14.03 -24.21 -6.81
CA LEU A 337 -12.61 -23.82 -6.87
C LEU A 337 -12.03 -23.58 -5.50
N ARG A 338 -10.70 -23.67 -5.43
CA ARG A 338 -9.93 -23.33 -4.24
C ARG A 338 -10.22 -21.92 -3.72
N ASP A 339 -10.12 -21.74 -2.41
CA ASP A 339 -10.25 -20.42 -1.81
C ASP A 339 -9.08 -19.51 -2.21
N GLY A 340 -9.40 -18.39 -2.82
CA GLY A 340 -8.44 -17.40 -3.28
C GLY A 340 -8.91 -15.98 -3.00
N ARG A 341 -7.97 -15.06 -2.98
CA ARG A 341 -8.27 -13.63 -2.81
C ARG A 341 -8.73 -13.05 -4.14
N LEU A 342 -9.61 -12.06 -4.12
CA LEU A 342 -10.00 -11.35 -5.35
C LEU A 342 -8.79 -10.73 -6.10
N HIS A 343 -7.71 -10.42 -5.37
CA HIS A 343 -6.48 -9.93 -5.98
C HIS A 343 -5.75 -11.02 -6.81
N ASP A 344 -6.02 -12.29 -6.55
CA ASP A 344 -5.44 -13.41 -7.28
C ASP A 344 -6.00 -13.50 -8.71
N ALA A 345 -7.24 -13.00 -8.97
CA ALA A 345 -7.75 -12.80 -10.33
C ALA A 345 -6.86 -11.83 -11.16
N ARG A 346 -6.34 -10.78 -10.51
CA ARG A 346 -5.39 -9.87 -11.15
C ARG A 346 -4.02 -10.54 -11.39
N HIS A 347 -3.56 -11.39 -10.47
CA HIS A 347 -2.36 -12.20 -10.68
C HIS A 347 -2.55 -13.11 -11.90
N THR A 348 -3.70 -13.76 -11.99
CA THR A 348 -4.08 -14.61 -13.12
C THR A 348 -4.04 -13.84 -14.44
N ALA A 349 -4.72 -12.68 -14.53
CA ALA A 349 -4.72 -11.87 -15.74
C ALA A 349 -3.29 -11.47 -16.17
N ALA A 350 -2.43 -11.06 -15.24
CA ALA A 350 -1.04 -10.72 -15.55
C ALA A 350 -0.26 -11.93 -16.08
N THR A 351 -0.44 -13.10 -15.47
CA THR A 351 0.20 -14.35 -15.92
C THR A 351 -0.27 -14.75 -17.30
N VAL A 352 -1.58 -14.67 -17.57
CA VAL A 352 -2.14 -14.98 -18.90
C VAL A 352 -1.58 -14.04 -19.97
N LEU A 353 -1.50 -12.75 -19.73
CA LEU A 353 -0.90 -11.80 -20.68
C LEU A 353 0.56 -12.15 -21.00
N LEU A 354 1.34 -12.51 -20.01
CA LEU A 354 2.74 -12.94 -20.20
C LEU A 354 2.82 -14.28 -20.95
N LEU A 355 1.92 -15.23 -20.68
CA LEU A 355 1.80 -16.50 -21.39
C LEU A 355 1.49 -16.32 -22.87
N LEU A 356 0.64 -15.35 -23.21
CA LEU A 356 0.29 -14.98 -24.57
C LEU A 356 1.44 -14.26 -25.31
N GLY A 357 2.59 -14.05 -24.65
CA GLY A 357 3.73 -13.36 -25.25
C GLY A 357 3.55 -11.85 -25.37
N VAL A 358 2.60 -11.26 -24.64
CA VAL A 358 2.43 -9.80 -24.61
C VAL A 358 3.71 -9.18 -24.05
N PRO A 359 4.34 -8.22 -24.75
CA PRO A 359 5.56 -7.59 -24.27
C PRO A 359 5.40 -7.04 -22.84
N GLU A 360 6.40 -7.28 -21.99
CA GLU A 360 6.35 -6.88 -20.56
C GLU A 360 5.96 -5.41 -20.38
N ARG A 361 6.45 -4.53 -21.23
CA ARG A 361 6.12 -3.10 -21.20
C ARG A 361 4.63 -2.83 -21.43
N ALA A 362 3.98 -3.60 -22.30
CA ALA A 362 2.54 -3.51 -22.51
C ALA A 362 1.77 -4.07 -21.31
N VAL A 363 2.22 -5.19 -20.74
CA VAL A 363 1.64 -5.74 -19.50
C VAL A 363 1.74 -4.73 -18.36
N ILE A 364 2.89 -4.08 -18.16
CA ILE A 364 3.07 -3.00 -17.17
C ILE A 364 2.04 -1.89 -17.40
N GLY A 365 1.81 -1.48 -18.67
CA GLY A 365 0.82 -0.47 -19.04
C GLY A 365 -0.61 -0.91 -18.71
N ILE A 366 -1.02 -2.10 -19.16
CA ILE A 366 -2.37 -2.68 -18.91
C ILE A 366 -2.63 -2.81 -17.41
N MET A 367 -1.66 -3.35 -16.69
CA MET A 367 -1.76 -3.55 -15.24
C MET A 367 -1.64 -2.25 -14.44
N GLY A 368 -1.14 -1.15 -15.01
CA GLY A 368 -0.93 0.11 -14.31
C GLY A 368 0.09 -0.02 -13.16
N TRP A 369 1.22 -0.69 -13.43
CA TRP A 369 2.35 -0.76 -12.52
C TRP A 369 3.25 0.46 -12.70
N SER A 370 3.85 0.93 -11.59
CA SER A 370 4.72 2.09 -11.62
C SER A 370 6.16 1.77 -12.01
N ASN A 371 6.55 0.50 -11.96
CA ASN A 371 7.88 0.02 -12.31
C ASN A 371 7.87 -1.46 -12.73
N GLY A 372 8.92 -1.90 -13.42
CA GLY A 372 9.10 -3.28 -13.88
C GLY A 372 9.33 -4.30 -12.76
N SER A 373 9.75 -3.89 -11.56
CA SER A 373 9.96 -4.84 -10.44
C SER A 373 8.68 -5.57 -10.01
N MET A 374 7.52 -5.01 -10.36
CA MET A 374 6.24 -5.72 -10.16
C MET A 374 6.05 -6.85 -11.17
N ALA A 375 6.54 -6.70 -12.41
CA ALA A 375 6.47 -7.75 -13.44
C ALA A 375 7.37 -8.94 -13.06
N LEU A 376 8.53 -8.70 -12.45
CA LEU A 376 9.43 -9.76 -11.99
C LEU A 376 8.74 -10.79 -11.06
N ARG A 377 7.75 -10.37 -10.28
CA ARG A 377 6.97 -11.26 -9.41
C ARG A 377 6.09 -12.24 -10.17
N TYR A 378 5.84 -12.00 -11.44
CA TYR A 378 5.02 -12.84 -12.33
C TYR A 378 5.85 -13.63 -13.34
N GLN A 379 7.16 -13.40 -13.35
CA GLN A 379 8.13 -14.12 -14.19
C GLN A 379 8.46 -15.50 -13.64
N HIS A 380 7.85 -15.93 -12.53
CA HIS A 380 7.87 -17.32 -12.13
C HIS A 380 7.24 -18.16 -13.26
N ILE A 381 8.11 -18.60 -14.15
CA ILE A 381 7.76 -19.37 -15.35
C ILE A 381 7.04 -20.60 -14.86
N THR A 382 5.72 -20.66 -14.97
CA THR A 382 4.97 -21.88 -14.64
C THR A 382 5.53 -23.03 -15.46
N ALA A 383 5.44 -24.27 -14.95
CA ALA A 383 5.89 -25.44 -15.68
C ALA A 383 5.28 -25.54 -17.10
N GLN A 384 4.09 -24.97 -17.27
CA GLN A 384 3.39 -24.84 -18.56
C GLN A 384 4.15 -23.90 -19.52
N VAL A 385 4.55 -22.69 -19.06
CA VAL A 385 5.31 -21.72 -19.88
C VAL A 385 6.65 -22.31 -20.29
N ARG A 386 7.34 -22.96 -19.39
CA ARG A 386 8.62 -23.64 -19.71
C ARG A 386 8.43 -24.68 -20.81
N ARG A 387 7.36 -25.48 -20.74
CA ARG A 387 7.03 -26.47 -21.78
C ARG A 387 6.66 -25.80 -23.11
N ASP A 388 5.88 -24.73 -23.09
CA ASP A 388 5.47 -24.01 -24.30
C ASP A 388 6.66 -23.31 -24.97
N ILE A 389 7.57 -22.70 -24.18
CA ILE A 389 8.83 -22.17 -24.69
C ILE A 389 9.68 -23.30 -25.30
N ALA A 390 9.85 -24.42 -24.59
CA ALA A 390 10.62 -25.55 -25.08
C ALA A 390 10.02 -26.10 -26.38
N LYS A 391 8.68 -26.23 -26.51
CA LYS A 391 8.00 -26.61 -27.75
C LYS A 391 8.26 -25.62 -28.87
N ARG A 392 8.16 -24.31 -28.62
CA ARG A 392 8.44 -23.28 -29.63
C ARG A 392 9.89 -23.31 -30.10
N VAL A 393 10.83 -23.46 -29.18
CA VAL A 393 12.25 -23.61 -29.49
C VAL A 393 12.46 -24.91 -30.30
N GLY A 394 11.87 -26.00 -29.87
CA GLY A 394 11.92 -27.29 -30.63
C GLY A 394 11.37 -27.18 -32.03
N GLY A 395 10.19 -26.57 -32.19
CA GLY A 395 9.60 -26.32 -33.51
C GLY A 395 10.45 -25.40 -34.40
N LEU A 396 11.10 -24.37 -33.78
CA LEU A 396 11.97 -23.45 -34.54
C LEU A 396 13.28 -24.09 -34.98
N LEU A 397 13.84 -24.97 -34.15
CA LEU A 397 15.18 -25.51 -34.41
C LEU A 397 15.18 -26.89 -35.05
N TRP A 398 14.09 -27.65 -34.92
CA TRP A 398 14.01 -29.06 -35.39
C TRP A 398 12.74 -29.40 -36.19
N SER A 399 11.87 -28.43 -36.55
CA SER A 399 10.89 -28.65 -37.59
C SER A 399 11.65 -28.72 -38.93
N ALA A 400 11.64 -29.87 -39.60
CA ALA A 400 12.10 -29.99 -40.98
C ALA A 400 11.27 -29.01 -41.83
N ASP A 401 11.94 -28.22 -42.67
CA ASP A 401 11.29 -27.50 -43.76
C ASP A 401 10.73 -28.56 -44.72
N ASP A 402 9.44 -28.88 -44.59
CA ASP A 402 8.67 -29.59 -45.61
C ASP A 402 8.43 -28.63 -46.79
N ASN A 403 9.48 -28.21 -47.44
CA ASN A 403 9.39 -27.40 -48.64
C ASN A 403 10.52 -27.75 -49.64
N ASP A 404 10.72 -29.09 -49.88
CA ASP A 404 11.30 -29.56 -51.12
C ASP A 404 10.14 -30.04 -52.03
N GLY A 405 9.42 -29.07 -52.59
CA GLY A 405 8.53 -29.27 -53.70
C GLY A 405 9.37 -29.68 -54.90
N ASP A 406 9.35 -30.95 -55.19
CA ASP A 406 9.84 -31.56 -56.41
C ASP A 406 9.36 -30.79 -57.66
N GLY A 407 10.29 -30.02 -58.23
CA GLY A 407 10.16 -29.31 -59.48
C GLY A 407 10.92 -30.03 -60.59
N THR A 408 10.61 -31.27 -60.85
CA THR A 408 11.06 -31.94 -62.11
C THR A 408 10.30 -31.37 -63.30
N ALA A 409 10.82 -30.29 -63.88
CA ALA A 409 10.45 -29.86 -65.22
C ALA A 409 11.03 -30.83 -66.26
N GLY A 410 10.22 -31.63 -66.83
CA GLY A 410 10.58 -32.51 -67.97
C GLY A 410 11.01 -31.70 -69.19
N VAL A 411 12.23 -32.01 -69.68
CA VAL A 411 12.77 -31.54 -70.94
C VAL A 411 12.17 -32.38 -72.08
N PRO A 412 11.54 -31.83 -73.08
CA PRO A 412 11.10 -32.61 -74.23
C PRO A 412 12.31 -32.93 -75.14
N ALA A 413 12.52 -34.22 -75.47
CA ALA A 413 13.49 -34.67 -76.45
C ALA A 413 13.07 -34.21 -77.85
N ARG A 414 14.01 -33.63 -78.59
CA ARG A 414 13.92 -33.43 -80.07
C ARG A 414 14.51 -34.65 -80.72
N THR A 415 13.76 -35.23 -81.63
CA THR A 415 14.23 -35.99 -82.79
C THR A 415 14.25 -35.06 -83.97
#